data_cf8ab24957036ac49dda8210d734592d
#
_entry.id   cf8ab24957036ac49dda8210d734592d
#
_cell.length_a   1.000
_cell.length_b   1.000
_cell.length_c   1.000
_cell.angle_alpha   90.00
_cell.angle_beta   90.00
_cell.angle_gamma   90.00
#
_symmetry.space_group_name_H-M   'P 1'
#
loop_
_entity.id
_entity.type
_entity.pdbx_description
1 polymer ?
#
loop_
_entity_poly.entity_id
_entity_poly.type
_entity_poly.pdbx_seq_one_letter_code
_entity_poly.pdbx_strand_id
1 'polypeptide(L)'
;MSIAERRENDRQKMRDRILETAMKLFLKEGFERVTLRSIAQAIEYSPATIYLYFKDKNEILFALQTIGFEKLIKEQAAVMTVKDPWKRLRKHGKVYTAFALKNPEYYDLMFIMRGPAKKMKEENWEAGRRSYGFLRENVKECMDTGYLRKANIDVATFAFWSLTHGVASLIIRERGIMFPQERLHDILEGALDFVMTSMTVK
;
A
#
# COMPACT_ATOMS: atom_id res chain seq x y z
N MET A 1 -8.25 -25.87 -23.35
CA MET A 1 -8.88 -24.63 -22.87
C MET A 1 -10.24 -24.51 -23.53
N SER A 2 -11.30 -24.50 -22.74
CA SER A 2 -12.68 -24.39 -23.22
C SER A 2 -12.97 -22.97 -23.78
N ILE A 3 -14.06 -22.81 -24.53
CA ILE A 3 -14.52 -21.50 -25.02
C ILE A 3 -14.81 -20.56 -23.84
N ALA A 4 -15.36 -21.06 -22.74
CA ALA A 4 -15.65 -20.30 -21.53
C ALA A 4 -14.37 -19.81 -20.87
N GLU A 5 -13.35 -20.66 -20.71
CA GLU A 5 -12.04 -20.28 -20.17
C GLU A 5 -11.32 -19.24 -21.03
N ARG A 6 -11.43 -19.35 -22.38
CA ARG A 6 -10.86 -18.36 -23.29
C ARG A 6 -11.53 -16.99 -23.10
N ARG A 7 -12.87 -16.94 -23.04
CA ARG A 7 -13.63 -15.70 -22.83
C ARG A 7 -13.28 -15.04 -21.47
N GLU A 8 -13.16 -15.83 -20.41
CA GLU A 8 -12.80 -15.30 -19.09
C GLU A 8 -11.35 -14.76 -19.08
N ASN A 9 -10.42 -15.46 -19.73
CA ASN A 9 -9.04 -15.00 -19.87
C ASN A 9 -8.96 -13.68 -20.67
N ASP A 10 -9.70 -13.56 -21.76
CA ASP A 10 -9.75 -12.33 -22.57
C ASP A 10 -10.39 -11.17 -21.79
N ARG A 11 -11.42 -11.46 -21.00
CA ARG A 11 -12.04 -10.49 -20.08
C ARG A 11 -11.04 -10.00 -19.02
N GLN A 12 -10.30 -10.91 -18.40
CA GLN A 12 -9.29 -10.56 -17.40
C GLN A 12 -8.16 -9.72 -18.02
N LYS A 13 -7.65 -10.09 -19.19
CA LYS A 13 -6.62 -9.30 -19.91
C LYS A 13 -7.09 -7.87 -20.20
N MET A 14 -8.34 -7.71 -20.63
CA MET A 14 -8.88 -6.38 -20.86
C MET A 14 -9.02 -5.59 -19.57
N ARG A 15 -9.48 -6.22 -18.49
CA ARG A 15 -9.57 -5.59 -17.17
C ARG A 15 -8.19 -5.12 -16.70
N ASP A 16 -7.16 -5.94 -16.84
CA ASP A 16 -5.79 -5.60 -16.45
C ASP A 16 -5.24 -4.45 -17.31
N ARG A 17 -5.48 -4.44 -18.62
CA ARG A 17 -5.11 -3.33 -19.52
C ARG A 17 -5.76 -2.01 -19.10
N ILE A 18 -7.04 -2.03 -18.73
CA ILE A 18 -7.73 -0.84 -18.20
C ILE A 18 -7.09 -0.34 -16.92
N LEU A 19 -6.79 -1.25 -15.96
CA LEU A 19 -6.18 -0.91 -14.68
C LEU A 19 -4.77 -0.33 -14.86
N GLU A 20 -3.91 -0.94 -15.67
CA GLU A 20 -2.56 -0.44 -15.94
C GLU A 20 -2.57 0.94 -16.58
N THR A 21 -3.46 1.16 -17.55
CA THR A 21 -3.58 2.45 -18.22
C THR A 21 -4.13 3.52 -17.28
N ALA A 22 -5.15 3.18 -16.49
CA ALA A 22 -5.70 4.08 -15.49
C ALA A 22 -4.66 4.47 -14.43
N MET A 23 -3.85 3.52 -13.95
CA MET A 23 -2.76 3.80 -13.02
C MET A 23 -1.79 4.84 -13.60
N LYS A 24 -1.32 4.63 -14.83
CA LYS A 24 -0.41 5.59 -15.51
C LYS A 24 -1.03 6.98 -15.63
N LEU A 25 -2.29 7.06 -16.00
CA LEU A 25 -3.00 8.34 -16.13
C LEU A 25 -3.22 9.01 -14.77
N PHE A 26 -3.63 8.28 -13.74
CA PHE A 26 -3.81 8.82 -12.39
C PHE A 26 -2.52 9.42 -11.83
N LEU A 27 -1.39 8.75 -12.03
CA LEU A 27 -0.09 9.22 -11.57
C LEU A 27 0.42 10.42 -12.36
N LYS A 28 0.21 10.43 -13.68
CA LYS A 28 0.68 11.50 -14.57
C LYS A 28 -0.17 12.77 -14.48
N GLU A 29 -1.48 12.62 -14.46
CA GLU A 29 -2.43 13.75 -14.63
C GLU A 29 -3.15 14.10 -13.33
N GLY A 30 -3.12 13.22 -12.34
CA GLY A 30 -3.90 13.30 -11.12
C GLY A 30 -5.31 12.72 -11.28
N PHE A 31 -5.81 12.12 -10.19
CA PHE A 31 -7.09 11.41 -10.18
C PHE A 31 -8.28 12.27 -10.66
N GLU A 32 -8.32 13.55 -10.29
CA GLU A 32 -9.45 14.41 -10.59
C GLU A 32 -9.62 14.69 -12.09
N ARG A 33 -8.52 14.80 -12.83
CA ARG A 33 -8.54 15.12 -14.26
C ARG A 33 -8.83 13.92 -15.16
N VAL A 34 -8.56 12.71 -14.70
CA VAL A 34 -8.79 11.48 -15.47
C VAL A 34 -10.25 11.11 -15.50
N THR A 35 -10.72 10.68 -16.67
CA THR A 35 -12.08 10.22 -16.92
C THR A 35 -12.09 8.83 -17.55
N LEU A 36 -13.23 8.11 -17.50
CA LEU A 36 -13.34 6.83 -18.21
C LEU A 36 -13.15 6.99 -19.72
N ARG A 37 -13.50 8.17 -20.27
CA ARG A 37 -13.29 8.48 -21.69
C ARG A 37 -11.80 8.61 -22.02
N SER A 38 -11.02 9.29 -21.19
CA SER A 38 -9.56 9.41 -21.41
C SER A 38 -8.85 8.05 -21.28
N ILE A 39 -9.31 7.19 -20.37
CA ILE A 39 -8.81 5.81 -20.25
C ILE A 39 -9.15 5.02 -21.51
N ALA A 40 -10.40 5.07 -21.99
CA ALA A 40 -10.84 4.38 -23.20
C ALA A 40 -10.01 4.82 -24.42
N GLN A 41 -9.82 6.13 -24.60
CA GLN A 41 -9.00 6.71 -25.67
C GLN A 41 -7.56 6.18 -25.62
N ALA A 42 -6.96 6.12 -24.44
CA ALA A 42 -5.57 5.69 -24.25
C ALA A 42 -5.36 4.19 -24.58
N ILE A 43 -6.40 3.37 -24.50
CA ILE A 43 -6.34 1.96 -24.90
C ILE A 43 -6.95 1.68 -26.28
N GLU A 44 -7.36 2.74 -26.99
CA GLU A 44 -7.97 2.69 -28.34
C GLU A 44 -9.30 1.90 -28.38
N TYR A 45 -10.14 2.06 -27.33
CA TYR A 45 -11.46 1.45 -27.25
C TYR A 45 -12.56 2.50 -27.03
N SER A 46 -13.80 2.08 -27.21
CA SER A 46 -14.95 2.94 -26.91
C SER A 46 -15.16 3.10 -25.40
N PRO A 47 -15.67 4.25 -24.91
CA PRO A 47 -16.07 4.38 -23.52
C PRO A 47 -17.06 3.29 -23.06
N ALA A 48 -17.94 2.84 -23.94
CA ALA A 48 -18.88 1.74 -23.65
C ALA A 48 -18.15 0.46 -23.25
N THR A 49 -17.00 0.19 -23.85
CA THR A 49 -16.16 -0.97 -23.47
C THR A 49 -15.70 -0.87 -22.02
N ILE A 50 -15.27 0.32 -21.55
CA ILE A 50 -14.83 0.48 -20.16
C ILE A 50 -15.98 0.24 -19.18
N TYR A 51 -17.20 0.72 -19.51
CA TYR A 51 -18.38 0.52 -18.66
C TYR A 51 -18.79 -0.95 -18.48
N LEU A 52 -18.34 -1.86 -19.34
CA LEU A 52 -18.54 -3.30 -19.15
C LEU A 52 -17.69 -3.87 -17.98
N TYR A 53 -16.64 -3.16 -17.56
CA TYR A 53 -15.69 -3.60 -16.54
C TYR A 53 -15.74 -2.78 -15.26
N PHE A 54 -16.00 -1.47 -15.38
CA PHE A 54 -15.98 -0.53 -14.26
C PHE A 54 -17.08 0.51 -14.40
N LYS A 55 -17.82 0.70 -13.33
CA LYS A 55 -18.93 1.65 -13.27
C LYS A 55 -18.45 3.11 -13.32
N ASP A 56 -17.35 3.40 -12.63
CA ASP A 56 -16.76 4.73 -12.54
C ASP A 56 -15.25 4.66 -12.23
N LYS A 57 -14.59 5.82 -12.23
CA LYS A 57 -13.14 5.91 -11.93
C LYS A 57 -12.81 5.59 -10.49
N ASN A 58 -13.75 5.72 -9.54
CA ASN A 58 -13.51 5.35 -8.15
C ASN A 58 -13.42 3.83 -8.00
N GLU A 59 -14.19 3.08 -8.78
CA GLU A 59 -14.10 1.62 -8.81
C GLU A 59 -12.76 1.15 -9.36
N ILE A 60 -12.23 1.81 -10.39
CA ILE A 60 -10.87 1.54 -10.90
C ILE A 60 -9.82 1.82 -9.83
N LEU A 61 -9.88 2.99 -9.19
CA LEU A 61 -8.93 3.34 -8.13
C LEU A 61 -9.02 2.37 -6.95
N PHE A 62 -10.22 1.99 -6.53
CA PHE A 62 -10.43 1.01 -5.47
C PHE A 62 -9.84 -0.36 -5.82
N ALA A 63 -10.01 -0.82 -7.08
CA ALA A 63 -9.41 -2.06 -7.56
C ALA A 63 -7.87 -2.00 -7.55
N LEU A 64 -7.27 -0.88 -7.98
CA LEU A 64 -5.82 -0.68 -7.93
C LEU A 64 -5.29 -0.66 -6.50
N GLN A 65 -5.98 0.02 -5.58
CA GLN A 65 -5.62 0.02 -4.16
C GLN A 65 -5.71 -1.39 -3.57
N THR A 66 -6.75 -2.15 -3.89
CA THR A 66 -6.90 -3.54 -3.44
C THR A 66 -5.73 -4.40 -3.92
N ILE A 67 -5.33 -4.29 -5.19
CA ILE A 67 -4.15 -5.00 -5.74
C ILE A 67 -2.89 -4.60 -4.97
N GLY A 68 -2.69 -3.32 -4.70
CA GLY A 68 -1.54 -2.85 -3.93
C GLY A 68 -1.52 -3.43 -2.51
N PHE A 69 -2.67 -3.42 -1.82
CA PHE A 69 -2.77 -4.01 -0.48
C PHE A 69 -2.57 -5.53 -0.49
N GLU A 70 -3.09 -6.27 -1.46
CA GLU A 70 -2.85 -7.72 -1.54
C GLU A 70 -1.37 -8.05 -1.76
N LYS A 71 -0.64 -7.24 -2.54
CA LYS A 71 0.82 -7.37 -2.67
C LYS A 71 1.52 -7.15 -1.31
N LEU A 72 1.17 -6.08 -0.58
CA LEU A 72 1.73 -5.79 0.74
C LEU A 72 1.38 -6.88 1.76
N ILE A 73 0.13 -7.33 1.80
CA ILE A 73 -0.36 -8.41 2.68
C ILE A 73 0.45 -9.69 2.50
N LYS A 74 0.77 -10.06 1.27
CA LYS A 74 1.60 -11.25 0.99
C LYS A 74 2.96 -11.17 1.66
N GLU A 75 3.60 -9.99 1.62
CA GLU A 75 4.90 -9.79 2.27
C GLU A 75 4.77 -9.70 3.80
N GLN A 76 3.71 -9.06 4.32
CA GLN A 76 3.42 -8.97 5.74
C GLN A 76 3.12 -10.35 6.37
N ALA A 77 2.38 -11.21 5.68
CA ALA A 77 2.06 -12.55 6.16
C ALA A 77 3.33 -13.39 6.40
N ALA A 78 4.35 -13.24 5.55
CA ALA A 78 5.64 -13.89 5.74
C ALA A 78 6.38 -13.40 7.00
N VAL A 79 6.15 -12.15 7.41
CA VAL A 79 6.74 -11.59 8.64
C VAL A 79 6.12 -12.23 9.89
N MET A 80 4.83 -12.59 9.84
CA MET A 80 4.11 -13.18 10.99
C MET A 80 4.67 -14.52 11.45
N THR A 81 5.52 -15.18 10.65
CA THR A 81 6.23 -16.42 11.02
C THR A 81 7.37 -16.19 12.03
N VAL A 82 7.82 -14.95 12.22
CA VAL A 82 8.87 -14.60 13.18
C VAL A 82 8.32 -14.67 14.60
N LYS A 83 8.85 -15.57 15.41
CA LYS A 83 8.34 -15.87 16.78
C LYS A 83 8.54 -14.71 17.77
N ASP A 84 9.69 -14.04 17.74
CA ASP A 84 9.99 -12.93 18.63
C ASP A 84 9.20 -11.68 18.20
N PRO A 85 8.31 -11.15 19.06
CA PRO A 85 7.44 -10.04 18.69
C PRO A 85 8.20 -8.76 18.33
N TRP A 86 9.31 -8.47 19.02
CA TRP A 86 10.12 -7.28 18.76
C TRP A 86 10.86 -7.39 17.42
N LYS A 87 11.51 -8.52 17.16
CA LYS A 87 12.15 -8.78 15.86
C LYS A 87 11.13 -8.75 14.74
N ARG A 88 9.93 -9.27 14.99
CA ARG A 88 8.82 -9.26 14.03
C ARG A 88 8.37 -7.84 13.73
N LEU A 89 8.19 -6.98 14.75
CA LEU A 89 7.77 -5.59 14.55
C LEU A 89 8.81 -4.80 13.74
N ARG A 90 10.10 -4.94 14.06
CA ARG A 90 11.19 -4.35 13.26
C ARG A 90 11.17 -4.82 11.81
N LYS A 91 11.01 -6.13 11.59
CA LYS A 91 10.91 -6.69 10.24
C LYS A 91 9.67 -6.20 9.50
N HIS A 92 8.57 -5.98 10.20
CA HIS A 92 7.34 -5.42 9.62
C HIS A 92 7.56 -4.00 9.07
N GLY A 93 8.24 -3.13 9.82
CA GLY A 93 8.63 -1.80 9.34
C GLY A 93 9.53 -1.86 8.11
N LYS A 94 10.56 -2.74 8.10
CA LYS A 94 11.44 -2.95 6.94
C LYS A 94 10.67 -3.45 5.71
N VAL A 95 9.74 -4.39 5.88
CA VAL A 95 8.90 -4.89 4.77
C VAL A 95 8.02 -3.78 4.21
N TYR A 96 7.42 -2.97 5.06
CA TYR A 96 6.59 -1.83 4.62
C TYR A 96 7.40 -0.82 3.79
N THR A 97 8.57 -0.40 4.27
CA THR A 97 9.42 0.55 3.54
C THR A 97 9.97 -0.05 2.24
N ALA A 98 10.41 -1.30 2.26
CA ALA A 98 10.87 -2.01 1.06
C ALA A 98 9.75 -2.15 0.00
N PHE A 99 8.52 -2.49 0.43
CA PHE A 99 7.36 -2.52 -0.46
C PHE A 99 7.12 -1.16 -1.11
N ALA A 100 7.12 -0.09 -0.31
CA ALA A 100 6.88 1.26 -0.78
C ALA A 100 7.92 1.71 -1.83
N LEU A 101 9.21 1.42 -1.59
CA LEU A 101 10.30 1.74 -2.51
C LEU A 101 10.25 0.90 -3.80
N LYS A 102 9.85 -0.35 -3.70
CA LYS A 102 9.74 -1.26 -4.85
C LYS A 102 8.50 -1.02 -5.70
N ASN A 103 7.45 -0.46 -5.11
CA ASN A 103 6.15 -0.25 -5.75
C ASN A 103 5.65 1.19 -5.52
N PRO A 104 6.41 2.24 -5.92
CA PRO A 104 6.07 3.63 -5.62
C PRO A 104 4.72 4.05 -6.21
N GLU A 105 4.34 3.51 -7.38
CA GLU A 105 3.05 3.79 -8.01
C GLU A 105 1.88 3.28 -7.16
N TYR A 106 1.97 2.05 -6.65
CA TYR A 106 0.96 1.50 -5.74
C TYR A 106 0.94 2.26 -4.42
N TYR A 107 2.12 2.61 -3.88
CA TYR A 107 2.20 3.40 -2.65
C TYR A 107 1.46 4.74 -2.79
N ASP A 108 1.62 5.44 -3.91
CA ASP A 108 0.92 6.68 -4.20
C ASP A 108 -0.60 6.49 -4.27
N LEU A 109 -1.06 5.46 -4.98
CA LEU A 109 -2.49 5.15 -5.08
C LEU A 109 -3.10 4.74 -3.73
N MET A 110 -2.36 3.97 -2.92
CA MET A 110 -2.84 3.44 -1.64
C MET A 110 -2.92 4.50 -0.53
N PHE A 111 -1.93 5.41 -0.46
CA PHE A 111 -1.71 6.22 0.74
C PHE A 111 -1.65 7.73 0.50
N ILE A 112 -1.27 8.18 -0.70
CA ILE A 112 -1.04 9.60 -0.98
C ILE A 112 -2.19 10.20 -1.77
N MET A 113 -2.69 9.48 -2.77
CA MET A 113 -3.77 9.97 -3.60
C MET A 113 -5.07 10.05 -2.79
N ARG A 114 -5.78 11.17 -2.88
CA ARG A 114 -7.12 11.29 -2.28
C ARG A 114 -8.03 10.27 -2.93
N GLY A 115 -8.37 9.27 -2.16
CA GLY A 115 -9.07 8.10 -2.65
C GLY A 115 -10.59 8.19 -2.50
N PRO A 116 -11.30 7.18 -2.98
CA PRO A 116 -12.74 7.06 -2.91
C PRO A 116 -13.21 6.68 -1.49
N ALA A 117 -13.03 7.59 -0.51
CA ALA A 117 -13.35 7.34 0.89
C ALA A 117 -14.79 6.81 1.09
N LYS A 118 -15.74 7.24 0.24
CA LYS A 118 -17.11 6.75 0.25
C LYS A 118 -17.14 5.27 -0.14
N LYS A 119 -16.47 4.89 -1.24
CA LYS A 119 -16.42 3.49 -1.71
C LYS A 119 -15.70 2.57 -0.71
N MET A 120 -14.62 3.04 -0.09
CA MET A 120 -13.93 2.31 0.98
C MET A 120 -14.85 1.98 2.16
N LYS A 121 -15.76 2.90 2.52
CA LYS A 121 -16.75 2.66 3.57
C LYS A 121 -17.83 1.65 3.12
N GLU A 122 -18.33 1.80 1.89
CA GLU A 122 -19.37 0.94 1.32
C GLU A 122 -18.89 -0.52 1.15
N GLU A 123 -17.67 -0.71 0.64
CA GLU A 123 -17.05 -2.01 0.36
C GLU A 123 -16.32 -2.61 1.58
N ASN A 124 -16.47 -2.01 2.78
CA ASN A 124 -15.82 -2.44 4.02
C ASN A 124 -14.29 -2.48 4.00
N TRP A 125 -13.64 -2.05 2.93
CA TRP A 125 -12.18 -1.93 2.71
C TRP A 125 -11.32 -3.03 3.36
N GLU A 126 -11.66 -4.28 3.10
CA GLU A 126 -11.12 -5.47 3.77
C GLU A 126 -9.59 -5.57 3.65
N ALA A 127 -9.03 -5.35 2.45
CA ALA A 127 -7.59 -5.47 2.22
C ALA A 127 -6.78 -4.48 3.08
N GLY A 128 -7.22 -3.22 3.17
CA GLY A 128 -6.56 -2.24 4.05
C GLY A 128 -6.66 -2.60 5.52
N ARG A 129 -7.80 -3.10 5.97
CA ARG A 129 -8.00 -3.56 7.36
C ARG A 129 -7.13 -4.77 7.70
N ARG A 130 -7.00 -5.73 6.80
CA ARG A 130 -6.11 -6.90 6.98
C ARG A 130 -4.67 -6.47 7.11
N SER A 131 -4.19 -5.60 6.21
CA SER A 131 -2.83 -5.07 6.26
C SER A 131 -2.54 -4.35 7.58
N TYR A 132 -3.44 -3.46 8.02
CA TYR A 132 -3.34 -2.78 9.31
C TYR A 132 -3.41 -3.74 10.50
N GLY A 133 -4.21 -4.80 10.39
CA GLY A 133 -4.37 -5.85 11.39
C GLY A 133 -3.06 -6.55 11.75
N PHE A 134 -2.22 -6.87 10.78
CA PHE A 134 -0.90 -7.47 11.03
C PHE A 134 0.00 -6.56 11.89
N LEU A 135 0.02 -5.27 11.60
CA LEU A 135 0.79 -4.32 12.43
C LEU A 135 0.21 -4.23 13.85
N ARG A 136 -1.12 -4.13 13.96
CA ARG A 136 -1.82 -4.03 15.25
C ARG A 136 -1.56 -5.24 16.15
N GLU A 137 -1.59 -6.44 15.58
CA GLU A 137 -1.26 -7.68 16.28
C GLU A 137 0.19 -7.67 16.78
N ASN A 138 1.16 -7.28 15.94
CA ASN A 138 2.55 -7.16 16.31
C ASN A 138 2.77 -6.17 17.46
N VAL A 139 2.16 -5.00 17.40
CA VAL A 139 2.26 -3.97 18.46
C VAL A 139 1.65 -4.49 19.76
N LYS A 140 0.49 -5.15 19.67
CA LYS A 140 -0.18 -5.74 20.84
C LYS A 140 0.72 -6.77 21.52
N GLU A 141 1.30 -7.70 20.79
CA GLU A 141 2.18 -8.71 21.38
C GLU A 141 3.46 -8.09 21.99
N CYS A 142 4.03 -7.04 21.37
CA CYS A 142 5.16 -6.33 21.96
C CYS A 142 4.78 -5.67 23.31
N MET A 143 3.55 -5.19 23.47
CA MET A 143 3.06 -4.68 24.75
C MET A 143 2.83 -5.80 25.76
N ASP A 144 2.22 -6.91 25.33
CA ASP A 144 1.88 -8.04 26.20
C ASP A 144 3.16 -8.75 26.72
N THR A 145 4.22 -8.75 25.94
CA THR A 145 5.53 -9.32 26.29
C THR A 145 6.49 -8.31 26.97
N GLY A 146 6.06 -7.06 27.15
CA GLY A 146 6.81 -6.01 27.85
C GLY A 146 7.97 -5.42 27.06
N TYR A 147 8.01 -5.58 25.72
CA TYR A 147 8.94 -4.82 24.87
C TYR A 147 8.51 -3.36 24.76
N LEU A 148 7.21 -3.11 24.67
CA LEU A 148 6.64 -1.78 24.65
C LEU A 148 5.86 -1.50 25.94
N ARG A 149 5.87 -0.25 26.38
CA ARG A 149 5.00 0.19 27.47
C ARG A 149 3.53 0.00 27.08
N LYS A 150 2.69 -0.32 28.05
CA LYS A 150 1.25 -0.39 27.82
C LYS A 150 0.70 0.99 27.47
N ALA A 151 -0.07 1.06 26.41
CA ALA A 151 -0.72 2.26 25.91
C ALA A 151 -2.03 1.88 25.21
N ASN A 152 -2.79 2.87 24.75
CA ASN A 152 -3.89 2.59 23.83
C ASN A 152 -3.34 1.95 22.56
N ILE A 153 -3.83 0.76 22.21
CA ILE A 153 -3.32 -0.04 21.10
C ILE A 153 -3.45 0.68 19.75
N ASP A 154 -4.54 1.41 19.53
CA ASP A 154 -4.77 2.09 18.26
C ASP A 154 -3.84 3.31 18.12
N VAL A 155 -3.58 4.03 19.21
CA VAL A 155 -2.60 5.13 19.26
C VAL A 155 -1.20 4.60 18.96
N ALA A 156 -0.79 3.52 19.62
CA ALA A 156 0.54 2.96 19.43
C ALA A 156 0.72 2.40 18.01
N THR A 157 -0.29 1.67 17.49
CA THR A 157 -0.24 1.15 16.13
C THR A 157 -0.16 2.26 15.09
N PHE A 158 -0.95 3.33 15.28
CA PHE A 158 -0.90 4.49 14.39
C PHE A 158 0.45 5.21 14.44
N ALA A 159 1.08 5.32 15.61
CA ALA A 159 2.41 5.90 15.75
C ALA A 159 3.49 5.10 14.98
N PHE A 160 3.49 3.76 15.09
CA PHE A 160 4.40 2.91 14.31
C PHE A 160 4.15 3.01 12.80
N TRP A 161 2.89 3.03 12.39
CA TRP A 161 2.56 3.23 10.99
C TRP A 161 3.02 4.60 10.49
N SER A 162 2.75 5.66 11.23
CA SER A 162 3.17 7.03 10.89
C SER A 162 4.68 7.16 10.73
N LEU A 163 5.47 6.50 11.57
CA LEU A 163 6.92 6.47 11.47
C LEU A 163 7.37 5.83 10.15
N THR A 164 6.94 4.60 9.89
CA THR A 164 7.34 3.86 8.68
C THR A 164 6.85 4.54 7.42
N HIS A 165 5.63 5.08 7.45
CA HIS A 165 5.03 5.83 6.36
C HIS A 165 5.79 7.14 6.09
N GLY A 166 6.14 7.88 7.14
CA GLY A 166 6.92 9.12 7.02
C GLY A 166 8.27 8.89 6.38
N VAL A 167 9.01 7.87 6.83
CA VAL A 167 10.29 7.48 6.24
C VAL A 167 10.12 7.11 4.77
N ALA A 168 9.20 6.20 4.44
CA ALA A 168 8.94 5.79 3.06
C ALA A 168 8.55 6.97 2.15
N SER A 169 7.67 7.85 2.64
CA SER A 169 7.22 9.02 1.89
C SER A 169 8.34 10.00 1.57
N LEU A 170 9.20 10.29 2.55
CA LEU A 170 10.34 11.20 2.36
C LEU A 170 11.29 10.70 1.27
N ILE A 171 11.50 9.39 1.17
CA ILE A 171 12.38 8.80 0.16
C ILE A 171 11.74 8.82 -1.21
N ILE A 172 10.52 8.27 -1.33
CA ILE A 172 9.82 8.21 -2.61
C ILE A 172 9.66 9.60 -3.22
N ARG A 173 9.56 10.63 -2.37
CA ARG A 173 9.48 12.04 -2.79
C ARG A 173 10.84 12.72 -2.90
N GLU A 174 11.94 11.98 -2.85
CA GLU A 174 13.31 12.50 -2.98
C GLU A 174 13.61 13.65 -2.01
N ARG A 175 13.02 13.59 -0.78
CA ARG A 175 13.23 14.61 0.25
C ARG A 175 14.48 14.39 1.07
N GLY A 176 15.28 13.37 0.74
CA GLY A 176 16.57 13.07 1.36
C GLY A 176 17.77 13.80 0.75
N ILE A 177 17.54 14.86 -0.05
CA ILE A 177 18.60 15.59 -0.79
C ILE A 177 19.70 16.21 0.09
N MET A 178 19.43 16.40 1.40
CA MET A 178 20.44 16.88 2.36
C MET A 178 21.47 15.81 2.74
N PHE A 179 21.26 14.55 2.35
CA PHE A 179 22.16 13.45 2.63
C PHE A 179 22.86 12.98 1.35
N PRO A 180 24.14 12.54 1.41
CA PRO A 180 24.78 11.86 0.30
C PRO A 180 23.98 10.62 -0.13
N GLN A 181 23.84 10.42 -1.44
CA GLN A 181 23.00 9.35 -2.01
C GLN A 181 23.42 7.94 -1.53
N GLU A 182 24.75 7.74 -1.41
CA GLU A 182 25.34 6.49 -0.91
C GLU A 182 25.01 6.18 0.54
N ARG A 183 24.67 7.19 1.35
CA ARG A 183 24.31 7.05 2.76
C ARG A 183 22.80 6.97 3.01
N LEU A 184 22.00 7.27 1.99
CA LEU A 184 20.55 7.40 2.17
C LEU A 184 19.91 6.11 2.68
N HIS A 185 20.33 4.96 2.17
CA HIS A 185 19.84 3.66 2.62
C HIS A 185 20.13 3.41 4.11
N ASP A 186 21.36 3.64 4.54
CA ASP A 186 21.78 3.43 5.95
C ASP A 186 21.07 4.40 6.90
N ILE A 187 20.87 5.65 6.46
CA ILE A 187 20.12 6.65 7.23
C ILE A 187 18.66 6.21 7.43
N LEU A 188 18.07 5.63 6.42
CA LEU A 188 16.70 5.13 6.48
C LEU A 188 16.53 3.98 7.47
N GLU A 189 17.37 2.96 7.34
CA GLU A 189 17.35 1.83 8.27
C GLU A 189 17.69 2.30 9.67
N GLY A 190 18.70 3.16 9.81
CA GLY A 190 19.11 3.72 11.09
C GLY A 190 18.03 4.58 11.75
N ALA A 191 17.29 5.38 10.98
CA ALA A 191 16.21 6.21 11.53
C ALA A 191 15.06 5.37 12.12
N LEU A 192 14.66 4.31 11.41
CA LEU A 192 13.65 3.38 11.93
C LEU A 192 14.14 2.68 13.21
N ASP A 193 15.37 2.16 13.18
CA ASP A 193 15.95 1.46 14.33
C ASP A 193 16.13 2.40 15.53
N PHE A 194 16.56 3.63 15.32
CA PHE A 194 16.74 4.64 16.37
C PHE A 194 15.42 4.91 17.11
N VAL A 195 14.35 5.23 16.38
CA VAL A 195 13.06 5.54 17.01
C VAL A 195 12.45 4.29 17.64
N MET A 196 12.50 3.15 16.97
CA MET A 196 11.96 1.90 17.52
C MET A 196 12.68 1.50 18.81
N THR A 197 14.01 1.59 18.85
CA THR A 197 14.79 1.28 20.05
C THR A 197 14.48 2.27 21.18
N SER A 198 14.27 3.55 20.88
CA SER A 198 13.88 4.55 21.88
C SER A 198 12.49 4.32 22.49
N MET A 199 11.64 3.53 21.83
CA MET A 199 10.30 3.18 22.32
C MET A 199 10.28 1.92 23.18
N THR A 200 11.38 1.15 23.24
CA THR A 200 11.45 -0.05 24.07
C THR A 200 11.63 0.27 25.54
N VAL A 201 11.18 -0.65 26.40
CA VAL A 201 11.34 -0.61 27.86
C VAL A 201 12.22 -1.74 28.38
N LYS A 202 12.73 -2.58 27.46
CA LYS A 202 13.69 -3.65 27.74
C LYS A 202 15.04 -3.34 27.16
#